data_332bce86e3a129d73b3c9f655d64a872
#
_entry.id   332bce86e3a129d73b3c9f655d64a872
#
_cell.length_a   1.000
_cell.length_b   1.000
_cell.length_c   1.000
_cell.angle_alpha   90.00
_cell.angle_beta   90.00
_cell.angle_gamma   90.00
#
_symmetry.space_group_name_H-M   'P 1'
#
loop_
_entity.id
_entity.type
_entity.pdbx_description
1 polymer ?
#
loop_
_entity_poly.entity_id
_entity_poly.type
_entity_poly.pdbx_seq_one_letter_code
_entity_poly.pdbx_strand_id
1 'polypeptide(L)'
;IPEFKAEDAFGYKSLCKEVMDPLLGELKSGKIDMIYLPNTRWFAGEEAKDEKAEKLADEMASIADVFVNDAFGSWQSHTSTVRIAKRLPAFAGILMEKEIENLKRIYEPARPFLAAVAGSKFDTKIEPLSALLEKADHLVLGGVIYNAYLCAKYGVKIAGVEEEDVASAKKFVDFSAKFPGKIVELPYIVESDTMDGKFEGQYRTVALKDLKPGMELKFVLDAAPETFADPAVAEIFANAKTFFVNAVMGFTPNFGSGTAAMYSLIDKNKDAGKLYGGGDTLQDFKKLLPGTYMA
;
A
#
# COMPACT_ATOMS: atom_id res chain seq x y z
N ILE A 1 -10.03 26.31 -21.00
CA ILE A 1 -9.34 26.35 -19.70
C ILE A 1 -8.17 27.28 -19.90
N PRO A 2 -8.06 28.39 -19.15
CA PRO A 2 -6.86 29.24 -19.21
C PRO A 2 -5.65 28.37 -18.86
N GLU A 3 -4.61 28.43 -19.69
CA GLU A 3 -3.33 27.81 -19.37
C GLU A 3 -2.72 28.56 -18.18
N PHE A 4 -2.68 27.89 -17.03
CA PHE A 4 -1.86 28.32 -15.92
C PHE A 4 -0.40 28.05 -16.31
N LYS A 5 0.32 29.07 -16.68
CA LYS A 5 1.78 28.95 -16.91
C LYS A 5 2.44 28.89 -15.54
N ALA A 6 3.00 27.71 -15.21
CA ALA A 6 3.92 27.59 -14.07
C ALA A 6 5.19 28.37 -14.44
N GLU A 7 5.55 29.36 -13.64
CA GLU A 7 6.87 30.02 -13.76
C GLU A 7 7.98 29.02 -13.39
N ASP A 8 7.67 28.05 -12.51
CA ASP A 8 8.46 26.85 -12.19
C ASP A 8 7.51 25.69 -11.94
N ALA A 9 7.91 24.45 -12.21
CA ALA A 9 7.09 23.25 -12.03
C ALA A 9 6.54 23.07 -10.58
N PHE A 10 6.97 23.88 -9.62
CA PHE A 10 6.62 23.85 -8.20
C PHE A 10 6.48 25.23 -7.55
N GLY A 11 6.11 26.26 -8.29
CA GLY A 11 6.30 27.64 -7.86
C GLY A 11 5.10 28.57 -7.83
N TYR A 12 3.84 28.08 -8.00
CA TYR A 12 2.69 28.95 -7.78
C TYR A 12 2.65 29.41 -6.31
N LYS A 13 2.78 30.72 -6.12
CA LYS A 13 2.78 31.29 -4.76
C LYS A 13 1.36 31.40 -4.18
N SER A 14 0.35 31.57 -5.05
CA SER A 14 -1.05 31.77 -4.66
C SER A 14 -2.00 31.45 -5.81
N LEU A 15 -3.31 31.39 -5.54
CA LEU A 15 -4.34 31.45 -6.57
C LEU A 15 -4.33 32.88 -7.15
N CYS A 16 -4.06 33.00 -8.44
CA CYS A 16 -3.99 34.30 -9.10
C CYS A 16 -5.40 34.91 -9.22
N LYS A 17 -5.65 36.00 -8.48
CA LYS A 17 -6.95 36.67 -8.45
C LYS A 17 -7.36 37.21 -9.81
N GLU A 18 -6.42 37.74 -10.58
CA GLU A 18 -6.64 38.26 -11.91
C GLU A 18 -7.22 37.20 -12.87
N VAL A 19 -6.95 35.93 -12.63
CA VAL A 19 -7.50 34.81 -13.40
C VAL A 19 -8.74 34.25 -12.74
N MET A 20 -8.74 34.13 -11.42
CA MET A 20 -9.84 33.49 -10.67
C MET A 20 -11.09 34.33 -10.63
N ASP A 21 -11.00 35.65 -10.39
CA ASP A 21 -12.18 36.51 -10.25
C ASP A 21 -13.05 36.55 -11.50
N PRO A 22 -12.51 36.67 -12.73
CA PRO A 22 -13.33 36.57 -13.96
C PRO A 22 -13.99 35.18 -14.10
N LEU A 23 -13.28 34.10 -13.82
CA LEU A 23 -13.81 32.74 -13.92
C LEU A 23 -14.92 32.49 -12.91
N LEU A 24 -14.77 32.98 -11.68
CA LEU A 24 -15.83 32.92 -10.66
C LEU A 24 -17.06 33.72 -11.07
N GLY A 25 -16.87 34.87 -11.75
CA GLY A 25 -17.95 35.64 -12.34
C GLY A 25 -18.72 34.87 -13.43
N GLU A 26 -18.00 34.17 -14.31
CA GLU A 26 -18.60 33.33 -15.35
C GLU A 26 -19.30 32.10 -14.75
N LEU A 27 -18.74 31.48 -13.72
CA LEU A 27 -19.37 30.36 -13.00
C LEU A 27 -20.67 30.82 -12.33
N LYS A 28 -20.68 31.96 -11.61
CA LYS A 28 -21.86 32.51 -10.93
C LYS A 28 -22.97 32.94 -11.91
N SER A 29 -22.60 33.37 -13.11
CA SER A 29 -23.56 33.72 -14.16
C SER A 29 -24.09 32.52 -14.95
N GLY A 30 -23.60 31.31 -14.67
CA GLY A 30 -24.00 30.11 -15.41
C GLY A 30 -23.42 30.03 -16.84
N LYS A 31 -22.43 30.86 -17.16
CA LYS A 31 -21.72 30.80 -18.45
C LYS A 31 -20.78 29.61 -18.55
N ILE A 32 -20.24 29.17 -17.41
CA ILE A 32 -19.46 27.93 -17.26
C ILE A 32 -20.01 27.14 -16.06
N ASP A 33 -19.87 25.82 -16.10
CA ASP A 33 -20.43 24.94 -15.07
C ASP A 33 -19.37 24.53 -14.03
N MET A 34 -18.08 24.65 -14.36
CA MET A 34 -16.98 24.15 -13.53
C MET A 34 -15.67 24.89 -13.81
N ILE A 35 -14.88 25.06 -12.77
CA ILE A 35 -13.49 25.50 -12.86
C ILE A 35 -12.60 24.32 -12.42
N TYR A 36 -11.68 23.90 -13.29
CA TYR A 36 -10.70 22.87 -12.97
C TYR A 36 -9.37 23.53 -12.62
N LEU A 37 -8.95 23.38 -11.37
CA LEU A 37 -7.65 23.90 -10.92
C LEU A 37 -6.50 22.98 -11.38
N PRO A 38 -5.29 23.53 -11.54
CA PRO A 38 -4.09 22.73 -11.81
C PRO A 38 -3.78 21.82 -10.62
N ASN A 39 -2.80 20.92 -10.80
CA ASN A 39 -2.34 20.05 -9.72
C ASN A 39 -1.95 20.88 -8.49
N THR A 40 -2.61 20.63 -7.36
CA THR A 40 -2.43 21.40 -6.12
C THR A 40 -0.99 21.35 -5.60
N ARG A 41 -0.22 20.31 -5.90
CA ARG A 41 1.21 20.22 -5.54
C ARG A 41 2.08 21.25 -6.24
N TRP A 42 1.58 21.95 -7.25
CA TRP A 42 2.29 23.05 -7.88
C TRP A 42 2.24 24.33 -7.04
N PHE A 43 1.36 24.41 -6.06
CA PHE A 43 1.29 25.53 -5.14
C PHE A 43 2.28 25.36 -3.98
N ALA A 44 3.10 26.38 -3.74
CA ALA A 44 4.13 26.35 -2.70
C ALA A 44 3.59 26.09 -1.27
N GLY A 45 2.29 26.35 -1.04
CA GLY A 45 1.61 26.11 0.23
C GLY A 45 1.01 24.71 0.39
N GLU A 46 0.96 23.86 -0.64
CA GLU A 46 0.22 22.60 -0.59
C GLU A 46 0.78 21.61 0.45
N GLU A 47 2.09 21.39 0.42
CA GLU A 47 2.80 20.46 1.32
C GLU A 47 3.55 21.22 2.45
N ALA A 48 3.44 22.56 2.50
CA ALA A 48 4.10 23.37 3.49
C ALA A 48 3.48 23.18 4.90
N LYS A 49 4.31 23.44 5.92
CA LYS A 49 3.91 23.41 7.34
C LYS A 49 3.93 24.78 8.00
N ASP A 50 4.12 25.81 7.21
CA ASP A 50 4.29 27.21 7.61
C ASP A 50 3.11 28.10 7.14
N GLU A 51 3.31 29.41 7.20
CA GLU A 51 2.33 30.42 6.78
C GLU A 51 1.88 30.31 5.33
N LYS A 52 2.68 29.69 4.46
CA LYS A 52 2.31 29.48 3.06
C LYS A 52 1.13 28.52 2.94
N ALA A 53 1.10 27.48 3.79
CA ALA A 53 -0.02 26.54 3.84
C ALA A 53 -1.30 27.23 4.34
N GLU A 54 -1.21 28.05 5.38
CA GLU A 54 -2.37 28.79 5.91
C GLU A 54 -2.91 29.77 4.85
N LYS A 55 -2.01 30.52 4.20
CA LYS A 55 -2.41 31.45 3.13
C LYS A 55 -3.10 30.76 1.97
N LEU A 56 -2.55 29.65 1.49
CA LEU A 56 -3.17 28.88 0.39
C LEU A 56 -4.55 28.33 0.81
N ALA A 57 -4.68 27.87 2.06
CA ALA A 57 -5.94 27.38 2.57
C ALA A 57 -7.01 28.51 2.64
N ASP A 58 -6.63 29.70 3.05
CA ASP A 58 -7.52 30.88 3.09
C ASP A 58 -7.94 31.29 1.68
N GLU A 59 -7.02 31.30 0.73
CA GLU A 59 -7.29 31.58 -0.68
C GLU A 59 -8.25 30.55 -1.29
N MET A 60 -8.01 29.25 -1.08
CA MET A 60 -8.90 28.18 -1.54
C MET A 60 -10.29 28.27 -0.89
N ALA A 61 -10.35 28.57 0.39
CA ALA A 61 -11.63 28.73 1.09
C ALA A 61 -12.42 29.95 0.62
N SER A 62 -11.74 31.01 0.16
CA SER A 62 -12.41 32.23 -0.29
C SER A 62 -13.20 32.10 -1.59
N ILE A 63 -12.98 31.04 -2.35
CA ILE A 63 -13.61 30.79 -3.65
C ILE A 63 -14.77 29.78 -3.60
N ALA A 64 -15.10 29.24 -2.42
CA ALA A 64 -16.12 28.22 -2.24
C ALA A 64 -16.90 28.40 -0.95
N ASP A 65 -18.13 27.89 -0.90
CA ASP A 65 -18.99 27.92 0.28
C ASP A 65 -18.96 26.60 1.06
N VAL A 66 -18.59 25.51 0.39
CA VAL A 66 -18.55 24.15 0.93
C VAL A 66 -17.33 23.43 0.38
N PHE A 67 -16.72 22.58 1.19
CA PHE A 67 -15.65 21.70 0.79
C PHE A 67 -16.09 20.24 0.81
N VAL A 68 -15.81 19.52 -0.26
CA VAL A 68 -16.02 18.07 -0.33
C VAL A 68 -14.66 17.40 -0.61
N ASN A 69 -14.22 16.57 0.32
CA ASN A 69 -13.02 15.77 0.12
C ASN A 69 -13.39 14.39 -0.44
N ASP A 70 -13.01 14.14 -1.69
CA ASP A 70 -13.19 12.85 -2.35
C ASP A 70 -11.85 12.25 -2.81
N ALA A 71 -10.73 12.76 -2.27
CA ALA A 71 -9.37 12.39 -2.63
C ALA A 71 -8.79 11.35 -1.66
N PHE A 72 -9.41 10.17 -1.57
CA PHE A 72 -8.95 9.11 -0.66
C PHE A 72 -7.50 8.70 -0.90
N GLY A 73 -7.05 8.63 -2.17
CA GLY A 73 -5.67 8.31 -2.52
C GLY A 73 -4.63 9.33 -2.05
N SER A 74 -5.07 10.56 -1.70
CA SER A 74 -4.25 11.63 -1.13
C SER A 74 -4.55 11.82 0.36
N TRP A 75 -4.45 10.76 1.14
CA TRP A 75 -4.75 10.71 2.58
C TRP A 75 -3.82 11.56 3.45
N GLN A 76 -2.71 12.03 2.92
CA GLN A 76 -1.75 12.87 3.65
C GLN A 76 -2.34 14.24 3.98
N SER A 77 -1.87 14.82 5.09
CA SER A 77 -2.35 16.10 5.60
C SER A 77 -1.78 17.26 4.78
N HIS A 78 -2.32 17.47 3.58
CA HIS A 78 -2.02 18.60 2.71
C HIS A 78 -3.01 19.73 2.92
N THR A 79 -2.69 20.90 2.34
CA THR A 79 -3.55 22.09 2.44
C THR A 79 -4.92 21.85 1.79
N SER A 80 -4.93 21.29 0.59
CA SER A 80 -6.17 21.01 -0.16
C SER A 80 -7.00 19.84 0.40
N THR A 81 -6.46 19.03 1.32
CA THR A 81 -7.19 17.89 1.90
C THR A 81 -7.65 18.13 3.33
N VAL A 82 -6.83 18.78 4.15
CA VAL A 82 -7.10 18.92 5.60
C VAL A 82 -7.25 20.37 6.05
N ARG A 83 -6.40 21.31 5.54
CA ARG A 83 -6.43 22.67 6.06
C ARG A 83 -7.66 23.46 5.59
N ILE A 84 -8.07 23.28 4.33
CA ILE A 84 -9.29 23.88 3.80
C ILE A 84 -10.53 23.37 4.55
N ALA A 85 -10.56 22.10 4.95
CA ALA A 85 -11.65 21.51 5.70
C ALA A 85 -11.88 22.17 7.09
N LYS A 86 -10.91 22.91 7.60
CA LYS A 86 -11.02 23.66 8.85
C LYS A 86 -11.62 25.07 8.67
N ARG A 87 -11.87 25.49 7.45
CA ARG A 87 -12.31 26.83 7.07
C ARG A 87 -13.72 26.88 6.50
N LEU A 88 -14.20 25.76 6.00
CA LEU A 88 -15.50 25.62 5.36
C LEU A 88 -16.29 24.45 5.98
N PRO A 89 -17.60 24.45 5.87
CA PRO A 89 -18.39 23.22 6.04
C PRO A 89 -17.80 22.13 5.15
N ALA A 90 -17.35 21.03 5.76
CA ALA A 90 -16.57 19.99 5.09
C ALA A 90 -17.27 18.64 5.16
N PHE A 91 -17.30 17.94 4.04
CA PHE A 91 -17.97 16.66 3.87
C PHE A 91 -17.05 15.66 3.18
N ALA A 92 -17.28 14.38 3.43
CA ALA A 92 -16.69 13.30 2.63
C ALA A 92 -17.44 13.19 1.30
N GLY A 93 -16.69 12.97 0.22
CA GLY A 93 -17.30 12.61 -1.06
C GLY A 93 -17.66 11.12 -1.11
N ILE A 94 -18.36 10.73 -2.17
CA ILE A 94 -18.89 9.36 -2.35
C ILE A 94 -17.79 8.31 -2.38
N LEU A 95 -16.65 8.60 -3.03
CA LEU A 95 -15.50 7.69 -3.04
C LEU A 95 -14.90 7.55 -1.64
N MET A 96 -14.70 8.67 -0.93
CA MET A 96 -14.19 8.70 0.43
C MET A 96 -15.08 7.87 1.37
N GLU A 97 -16.40 8.04 1.30
CA GLU A 97 -17.37 7.29 2.11
C GLU A 97 -17.27 5.79 1.82
N LYS A 98 -17.28 5.40 0.54
CA LYS A 98 -17.15 4.00 0.11
C LYS A 98 -15.83 3.36 0.61
N GLU A 99 -14.73 4.08 0.50
CA GLU A 99 -13.42 3.59 0.96
C GLU A 99 -13.39 3.42 2.49
N ILE A 100 -13.94 4.38 3.24
CA ILE A 100 -14.04 4.30 4.70
C ILE A 100 -14.93 3.11 5.11
N GLU A 101 -16.06 2.89 4.45
CA GLU A 101 -16.94 1.75 4.75
C GLU A 101 -16.25 0.41 4.47
N ASN A 102 -15.51 0.30 3.38
CA ASN A 102 -14.75 -0.91 3.10
C ASN A 102 -13.63 -1.14 4.14
N LEU A 103 -12.94 -0.06 4.56
CA LEU A 103 -11.91 -0.15 5.59
C LEU A 103 -12.46 -0.52 6.97
N LYS A 104 -13.72 -0.15 7.30
CA LYS A 104 -14.36 -0.56 8.56
C LYS A 104 -14.35 -2.08 8.76
N ARG A 105 -14.43 -2.85 7.67
CA ARG A 105 -14.38 -4.33 7.71
C ARG A 105 -13.07 -4.89 8.28
N ILE A 106 -11.98 -4.09 8.29
CA ILE A 106 -10.70 -4.47 8.90
C ILE A 106 -10.67 -4.14 10.39
N TYR A 107 -11.45 -3.17 10.83
CA TYR A 107 -11.53 -2.81 12.24
C TYR A 107 -12.28 -3.85 13.07
N GLU A 108 -13.32 -4.46 12.50
CA GLU A 108 -14.13 -5.53 13.08
C GLU A 108 -14.24 -6.71 12.11
N PRO A 109 -13.13 -7.42 11.83
CA PRO A 109 -13.11 -8.48 10.84
C PRO A 109 -13.85 -9.71 11.34
N ALA A 110 -14.55 -10.41 10.44
CA ALA A 110 -14.96 -11.78 10.68
C ALA A 110 -13.70 -12.68 10.79
N ARG A 111 -13.70 -13.58 11.77
CA ARG A 111 -12.51 -14.38 12.10
C ARG A 111 -12.62 -15.81 11.63
N PRO A 112 -11.50 -16.47 11.26
CA PRO A 112 -10.11 -15.95 11.30
C PRO A 112 -9.85 -14.83 10.28
N PHE A 113 -9.08 -13.82 10.70
CA PHE A 113 -8.63 -12.70 9.88
C PHE A 113 -7.17 -12.93 9.44
N LEU A 114 -6.95 -13.03 8.14
CA LEU A 114 -5.64 -13.16 7.53
C LEU A 114 -5.24 -11.85 6.85
N ALA A 115 -4.10 -11.31 7.24
CA ALA A 115 -3.48 -10.18 6.57
C ALA A 115 -2.24 -10.63 5.78
N ALA A 116 -2.11 -10.19 4.53
CA ALA A 116 -0.92 -10.40 3.72
C ALA A 116 -0.32 -9.03 3.38
N VAL A 117 0.94 -8.82 3.73
CA VAL A 117 1.65 -7.56 3.52
C VAL A 117 3.02 -7.82 2.91
N ALA A 118 3.30 -7.12 1.81
CA ALA A 118 4.62 -7.10 1.19
C ALA A 118 5.11 -5.66 0.99
N GLY A 119 6.40 -5.50 0.77
CA GLY A 119 6.99 -4.19 0.51
C GLY A 119 8.50 -4.24 0.33
N SER A 120 9.04 -3.10 -0.10
CA SER A 120 10.47 -2.95 -0.43
C SER A 120 11.33 -2.43 0.73
N LYS A 121 10.72 -1.93 1.82
CA LYS A 121 11.43 -1.42 3.01
C LYS A 121 10.72 -1.83 4.28
N PHE A 122 11.47 -2.31 5.25
CA PHE A 122 10.93 -2.76 6.54
C PHE A 122 10.74 -1.60 7.53
N ASP A 123 11.68 -0.67 7.60
CA ASP A 123 11.72 0.44 8.55
C ASP A 123 10.43 1.27 8.57
N THR A 124 9.90 1.60 7.39
CA THR A 124 8.67 2.39 7.22
C THR A 124 7.40 1.61 7.52
N LYS A 125 7.50 0.29 7.69
CA LYS A 125 6.35 -0.62 7.83
C LYS A 125 6.23 -1.28 9.21
N ILE A 126 7.21 -1.08 10.09
CA ILE A 126 7.24 -1.77 11.40
C ILE A 126 6.01 -1.47 12.27
N GLU A 127 5.57 -0.21 12.34
CA GLU A 127 4.39 0.17 13.13
C GLU A 127 3.10 -0.41 12.55
N PRO A 128 2.80 -0.25 11.24
CA PRO A 128 1.64 -0.90 10.62
C PRO A 128 1.65 -2.43 10.73
N LEU A 129 2.81 -3.07 10.57
CA LEU A 129 2.93 -4.53 10.71
C LEU A 129 2.67 -4.99 12.13
N SER A 130 3.17 -4.26 13.13
CA SER A 130 2.93 -4.56 14.54
C SER A 130 1.44 -4.42 14.89
N ALA A 131 0.80 -3.36 14.43
CA ALA A 131 -0.64 -3.15 14.62
C ALA A 131 -1.49 -4.22 13.92
N LEU A 132 -1.09 -4.67 12.73
CA LEU A 132 -1.75 -5.78 12.03
C LEU A 132 -1.55 -7.11 12.76
N LEU A 133 -0.34 -7.38 13.26
CA LEU A 133 -0.05 -8.60 14.01
C LEU A 133 -0.88 -8.72 15.30
N GLU A 134 -1.15 -7.59 15.97
CA GLU A 134 -2.06 -7.57 17.11
C GLU A 134 -3.49 -7.96 16.73
N LYS A 135 -3.98 -7.41 15.60
CA LYS A 135 -5.36 -7.56 15.15
C LYS A 135 -5.63 -8.85 14.38
N ALA A 136 -4.73 -9.25 13.49
CA ALA A 136 -4.91 -10.42 12.65
C ALA A 136 -4.75 -11.72 13.45
N ASP A 137 -5.41 -12.77 13.00
CA ASP A 137 -5.18 -14.14 13.49
C ASP A 137 -3.98 -14.75 12.76
N HIS A 138 -3.77 -14.35 11.49
CA HIS A 138 -2.64 -14.78 10.68
C HIS A 138 -2.07 -13.62 9.89
N LEU A 139 -0.73 -13.50 9.85
CA LEU A 139 0.01 -12.52 9.08
C LEU A 139 0.99 -13.21 8.14
N VAL A 140 0.83 -12.95 6.85
CA VAL A 140 1.75 -13.38 5.79
C VAL A 140 2.60 -12.19 5.38
N LEU A 141 3.92 -12.36 5.37
CA LEU A 141 4.88 -11.36 4.89
C LEU A 141 5.36 -11.72 3.50
N GLY A 142 5.68 -10.71 2.67
CA GLY A 142 6.24 -10.91 1.33
C GLY A 142 7.24 -9.83 0.92
N GLY A 143 7.89 -10.03 -0.23
CA GLY A 143 8.88 -9.11 -0.77
C GLY A 143 10.10 -8.93 0.15
N VAL A 144 10.76 -7.77 0.09
CA VAL A 144 11.94 -7.45 0.90
C VAL A 144 11.64 -7.50 2.40
N ILE A 145 10.40 -7.19 2.81
CA ILE A 145 9.96 -7.33 4.21
C ILE A 145 10.15 -8.77 4.71
N TYR A 146 9.75 -9.76 3.90
CA TYR A 146 9.93 -11.15 4.28
C TYR A 146 11.41 -11.55 4.30
N ASN A 147 12.19 -11.06 3.34
CA ASN A 147 13.64 -11.33 3.30
C ASN A 147 14.34 -10.78 4.55
N ALA A 148 14.03 -9.55 4.95
CA ALA A 148 14.58 -8.98 6.19
C ALA A 148 14.14 -9.77 7.45
N TYR A 149 12.89 -10.23 7.48
CA TYR A 149 12.39 -11.11 8.54
C TYR A 149 13.18 -12.44 8.60
N LEU A 150 13.44 -13.06 7.45
CA LEU A 150 14.24 -14.30 7.39
C LEU A 150 15.68 -14.07 7.87
N CYS A 151 16.30 -12.96 7.46
CA CYS A 151 17.64 -12.59 7.95
C CYS A 151 17.65 -12.46 9.48
N ALA A 152 16.67 -11.73 10.03
CA ALA A 152 16.59 -11.50 11.47
C ALA A 152 16.28 -12.76 12.26
N LYS A 153 15.39 -13.63 11.77
CA LYS A 153 14.94 -14.82 12.48
C LYS A 153 15.90 -16.00 12.37
N TYR A 154 16.39 -16.26 11.17
CA TYR A 154 17.24 -17.43 10.89
C TYR A 154 18.73 -17.14 10.90
N GLY A 155 19.12 -15.85 11.00
CA GLY A 155 20.53 -15.46 10.97
C GLY A 155 21.18 -15.69 9.61
N VAL A 156 20.40 -15.72 8.52
CA VAL A 156 20.91 -15.84 7.15
C VAL A 156 21.21 -14.45 6.60
N LYS A 157 22.03 -14.39 5.56
CA LYS A 157 22.28 -13.19 4.77
C LYS A 157 21.63 -13.36 3.40
N ILE A 158 20.86 -12.37 2.95
CA ILE A 158 20.20 -12.35 1.65
C ILE A 158 20.69 -11.13 0.88
N ALA A 159 21.20 -11.32 -0.34
CA ALA A 159 21.68 -10.23 -1.16
C ALA A 159 20.58 -9.19 -1.43
N GLY A 160 20.92 -7.90 -1.34
CA GLY A 160 19.99 -6.79 -1.55
C GLY A 160 19.10 -6.47 -0.36
N VAL A 161 19.32 -7.08 0.81
CA VAL A 161 18.65 -6.69 2.06
C VAL A 161 19.59 -5.79 2.86
N GLU A 162 19.15 -4.59 3.18
CA GLU A 162 19.93 -3.60 3.91
C GLU A 162 20.02 -3.92 5.41
N GLU A 163 21.12 -3.57 6.05
CA GLU A 163 21.31 -3.81 7.48
C GLU A 163 20.27 -3.10 8.36
N GLU A 164 19.81 -1.92 7.95
CA GLU A 164 18.75 -1.18 8.62
C GLU A 164 17.42 -1.94 8.62
N ASP A 165 17.08 -2.58 7.49
CA ASP A 165 15.88 -3.41 7.38
C ASP A 165 15.98 -4.64 8.27
N VAL A 166 17.17 -5.28 8.35
CA VAL A 166 17.41 -6.41 9.25
C VAL A 166 17.30 -5.99 10.71
N ALA A 167 17.84 -4.84 11.08
CA ALA A 167 17.76 -4.31 12.45
C ALA A 167 16.29 -4.01 12.84
N SER A 168 15.51 -3.45 11.92
CA SER A 168 14.08 -3.19 12.11
C SER A 168 13.28 -4.50 12.18
N ALA A 169 13.59 -5.46 11.31
CA ALA A 169 12.98 -6.78 11.31
C ALA A 169 13.25 -7.54 12.62
N LYS A 170 14.45 -7.38 13.23
CA LYS A 170 14.77 -7.99 14.52
C LYS A 170 13.83 -7.50 15.63
N LYS A 171 13.57 -6.18 15.69
CA LYS A 171 12.60 -5.62 16.65
C LYS A 171 11.20 -6.22 16.44
N PHE A 172 10.81 -6.42 15.18
CA PHE A 172 9.53 -7.04 14.85
C PHE A 172 9.50 -8.52 15.21
N VAL A 173 10.58 -9.28 14.98
CA VAL A 173 10.70 -10.69 15.42
C VAL A 173 10.56 -10.79 16.93
N ASP A 174 11.27 -9.94 17.69
CA ASP A 174 11.17 -9.88 19.16
C ASP A 174 9.74 -9.53 19.62
N PHE A 175 9.10 -8.58 18.94
CA PHE A 175 7.70 -8.24 19.21
C PHE A 175 6.74 -9.39 18.89
N SER A 176 6.96 -10.09 17.78
CA SER A 176 6.12 -11.18 17.32
C SER A 176 6.12 -12.40 18.26
N ALA A 177 7.15 -12.53 19.09
CA ALA A 177 7.23 -13.59 20.09
C ALA A 177 6.08 -13.53 21.12
N LYS A 178 5.42 -12.38 21.27
CA LYS A 178 4.21 -12.22 22.08
C LYS A 178 2.96 -12.85 21.44
N PHE A 179 3.02 -13.18 20.17
CA PHE A 179 1.91 -13.67 19.36
C PHE A 179 2.30 -14.96 18.62
N PRO A 180 2.58 -16.05 19.35
CA PRO A 180 3.06 -17.30 18.75
C PRO A 180 2.04 -17.85 17.76
N GLY A 181 2.52 -18.30 16.60
CA GLY A 181 1.71 -18.91 15.54
C GLY A 181 0.94 -17.94 14.64
N LYS A 182 0.97 -16.64 14.88
CA LYS A 182 0.29 -15.67 14.01
C LYS A 182 1.04 -15.40 12.70
N ILE A 183 2.38 -15.40 12.69
CA ILE A 183 3.13 -15.25 11.45
C ILE A 183 3.10 -16.58 10.70
N VAL A 184 2.52 -16.55 9.51
CA VAL A 184 2.51 -17.69 8.59
C VAL A 184 3.81 -17.69 7.81
N GLU A 185 4.73 -18.57 8.17
CA GLU A 185 5.97 -18.72 7.42
C GLU A 185 5.71 -19.46 6.11
N LEU A 186 6.33 -18.97 5.07
CA LEU A 186 6.22 -19.51 3.73
C LEU A 186 7.29 -20.58 3.55
N PRO A 187 6.96 -21.89 3.56
CA PRO A 187 7.96 -22.96 3.65
C PRO A 187 8.95 -23.02 2.49
N TYR A 188 8.64 -22.37 1.37
CA TYR A 188 9.48 -22.36 0.19
C TYR A 188 9.60 -20.97 -0.41
N ILE A 189 10.83 -20.55 -0.71
CA ILE A 189 11.18 -19.28 -1.35
C ILE A 189 11.92 -19.54 -2.66
N VAL A 190 11.92 -18.56 -3.56
CA VAL A 190 12.67 -18.61 -4.82
C VAL A 190 13.91 -17.75 -4.71
N GLU A 191 15.06 -18.38 -4.76
CA GLU A 191 16.36 -17.71 -4.86
C GLU A 191 16.78 -17.61 -6.32
N SER A 192 17.36 -16.49 -6.73
CA SER A 192 17.92 -16.25 -8.05
C SER A 192 19.35 -15.71 -7.97
N ASP A 193 20.17 -16.08 -8.93
CA ASP A 193 21.55 -15.57 -9.04
C ASP A 193 21.60 -14.12 -9.53
N THR A 194 20.53 -13.64 -10.19
CA THR A 194 20.42 -12.27 -10.73
C THR A 194 19.01 -11.71 -10.55
N MET A 195 18.90 -10.38 -10.55
CA MET A 195 17.62 -9.64 -10.59
C MET A 195 17.21 -9.25 -12.03
N ASP A 196 18.08 -9.39 -13.02
CA ASP A 196 17.87 -8.89 -14.40
C ASP A 196 16.80 -9.66 -15.16
N GLY A 197 16.48 -10.88 -14.73
CA GLY A 197 15.46 -11.70 -15.36
C GLY A 197 15.36 -13.09 -14.73
N LYS A 198 14.39 -13.85 -15.21
CA LYS A 198 14.20 -15.26 -14.81
C LYS A 198 14.80 -16.17 -15.88
N PHE A 199 16.04 -16.58 -15.67
CA PHE A 199 16.78 -17.42 -16.59
C PHE A 199 16.83 -18.86 -16.07
N GLU A 200 16.62 -19.83 -16.96
CA GLU A 200 16.69 -21.23 -16.61
C GLU A 200 18.08 -21.61 -16.04
N GLY A 201 18.09 -22.37 -14.96
CA GLY A 201 19.32 -22.77 -14.25
C GLY A 201 19.90 -21.71 -13.32
N GLN A 202 19.40 -20.46 -13.33
CA GLN A 202 19.85 -19.40 -12.44
C GLN A 202 18.92 -19.13 -11.27
N TYR A 203 17.83 -19.86 -11.14
CA TYR A 203 16.92 -19.75 -9.99
C TYR A 203 16.56 -21.13 -9.45
N ARG A 204 16.21 -21.19 -8.17
CA ARG A 204 15.91 -22.43 -7.46
C ARG A 204 14.94 -22.19 -6.29
N THR A 205 14.19 -23.21 -5.96
CA THR A 205 13.39 -23.24 -4.74
C THR A 205 14.27 -23.62 -3.56
N VAL A 206 14.20 -22.83 -2.48
CA VAL A 206 14.89 -23.09 -1.21
C VAL A 206 13.85 -23.32 -0.13
N ALA A 207 13.98 -24.41 0.61
CA ALA A 207 13.10 -24.70 1.72
C ALA A 207 13.60 -24.01 3.00
N LEU A 208 12.70 -23.37 3.76
CA LEU A 208 13.08 -22.69 5.01
C LEU A 208 13.72 -23.61 6.03
N LYS A 209 13.33 -24.88 6.08
CA LYS A 209 13.92 -25.89 6.96
C LYS A 209 15.40 -26.13 6.73
N ASP A 210 15.91 -25.78 5.55
CA ASP A 210 17.30 -25.96 5.17
C ASP A 210 18.17 -24.73 5.50
N LEU A 211 17.55 -23.62 5.93
CA LEU A 211 18.24 -22.40 6.32
C LEU A 211 19.04 -22.64 7.61
N LYS A 212 20.29 -22.15 7.63
CA LYS A 212 21.20 -22.24 8.78
C LYS A 212 21.79 -20.86 9.09
N PRO A 213 22.03 -20.53 10.36
CA PRO A 213 22.72 -19.30 10.73
C PRO A 213 24.04 -19.14 9.97
N GLY A 214 24.26 -17.95 9.43
CA GLY A 214 25.45 -17.63 8.63
C GLY A 214 25.38 -18.08 7.16
N MET A 215 24.32 -18.76 6.73
CA MET A 215 24.13 -19.10 5.32
C MET A 215 23.93 -17.82 4.49
N GLU A 216 24.58 -17.77 3.35
CA GLU A 216 24.46 -16.66 2.40
C GLU A 216 23.60 -17.10 1.21
N LEU A 217 22.50 -16.40 1.00
CA LEU A 217 21.62 -16.54 -0.16
C LEU A 217 21.88 -15.40 -1.14
N LYS A 218 21.70 -15.70 -2.42
CA LYS A 218 21.63 -14.68 -3.46
C LYS A 218 20.32 -13.89 -3.31
N PHE A 219 19.74 -13.43 -4.40
CA PHE A 219 18.49 -12.66 -4.36
C PHE A 219 17.28 -13.57 -4.12
N VAL A 220 16.55 -13.36 -3.04
CA VAL A 220 15.25 -14.02 -2.83
C VAL A 220 14.18 -13.14 -3.46
N LEU A 221 13.63 -13.59 -4.58
CA LEU A 221 12.81 -12.78 -5.48
C LEU A 221 11.35 -13.17 -5.54
N ASP A 222 10.91 -14.27 -4.90
CA ASP A 222 9.50 -14.65 -4.82
C ASP A 222 9.27 -15.65 -3.67
N ALA A 223 8.03 -15.82 -3.27
CA ALA A 223 7.58 -17.03 -2.60
C ALA A 223 7.38 -18.12 -3.66
N ALA A 224 7.85 -19.33 -3.41
CA ALA A 224 7.61 -20.41 -4.35
C ALA A 224 6.12 -20.80 -4.38
N PRO A 225 5.52 -21.09 -5.56
CA PRO A 225 4.12 -21.48 -5.65
C PRO A 225 3.75 -22.70 -4.78
N GLU A 226 4.69 -23.60 -4.56
CA GLU A 226 4.56 -24.79 -3.72
C GLU A 226 4.24 -24.43 -2.26
N THR A 227 4.64 -23.26 -1.81
CA THR A 227 4.29 -22.71 -0.49
C THR A 227 2.79 -22.66 -0.28
N PHE A 228 2.04 -22.24 -1.31
CA PHE A 228 0.58 -22.10 -1.23
C PHE A 228 -0.16 -23.42 -1.50
N ALA A 229 0.57 -24.45 -1.90
CA ALA A 229 0.09 -25.84 -1.97
C ALA A 229 0.44 -26.66 -0.72
N ASP A 230 1.26 -26.12 0.18
CA ASP A 230 1.54 -26.75 1.47
C ASP A 230 0.26 -26.88 2.29
N PRO A 231 -0.06 -28.08 2.82
CA PRO A 231 -1.33 -28.33 3.52
C PRO A 231 -1.60 -27.38 4.69
N ALA A 232 -0.58 -27.05 5.48
CA ALA A 232 -0.75 -26.16 6.64
C ALA A 232 -1.04 -24.72 6.20
N VAL A 233 -0.36 -24.23 5.17
CA VAL A 233 -0.63 -22.90 4.59
C VAL A 233 -2.00 -22.89 3.94
N ALA A 234 -2.33 -23.88 3.12
CA ALA A 234 -3.61 -23.96 2.41
C ALA A 234 -4.80 -24.01 3.37
N GLU A 235 -4.68 -24.71 4.49
CA GLU A 235 -5.72 -24.79 5.53
C GLU A 235 -5.98 -23.41 6.19
N ILE A 236 -4.94 -22.66 6.50
CA ILE A 236 -5.07 -21.29 7.05
C ILE A 236 -5.86 -20.40 6.09
N PHE A 237 -5.53 -20.44 4.80
CA PHE A 237 -6.24 -19.65 3.79
C PHE A 237 -7.69 -20.12 3.58
N ALA A 238 -7.93 -21.42 3.61
CA ALA A 238 -9.28 -21.99 3.44
C ALA A 238 -10.20 -21.61 4.60
N ASN A 239 -9.69 -21.55 5.82
CA ASN A 239 -10.45 -21.24 7.03
C ASN A 239 -10.67 -19.75 7.27
N ALA A 240 -9.91 -18.87 6.62
CA ALA A 240 -10.03 -17.43 6.80
C ALA A 240 -11.43 -16.91 6.42
N LYS A 241 -11.94 -15.96 7.20
CA LYS A 241 -13.24 -15.29 6.95
C LYS A 241 -13.05 -13.85 6.46
N THR A 242 -11.88 -13.27 6.71
CA THR A 242 -11.51 -11.95 6.20
C THR A 242 -10.08 -12.00 5.68
N PHE A 243 -9.87 -11.43 4.50
CA PHE A 243 -8.55 -11.18 3.94
C PHE A 243 -8.31 -9.67 3.80
N PHE A 244 -7.15 -9.23 4.26
CA PHE A 244 -6.57 -7.95 3.88
C PHE A 244 -5.28 -8.21 3.11
N VAL A 245 -5.19 -7.74 1.87
CA VAL A 245 -4.08 -8.02 0.97
C VAL A 245 -3.47 -6.71 0.48
N ASN A 246 -2.28 -6.41 0.95
CA ASN A 246 -1.40 -5.36 0.45
C ASN A 246 -0.05 -6.02 0.15
N ALA A 247 -0.04 -6.92 -0.84
CA ALA A 247 1.08 -7.81 -1.08
C ALA A 247 1.22 -8.21 -2.54
N VAL A 248 2.41 -7.96 -3.07
CA VAL A 248 2.99 -8.60 -4.24
C VAL A 248 4.18 -9.40 -3.71
N MET A 249 4.12 -10.74 -3.80
CA MET A 249 5.08 -11.62 -3.11
C MET A 249 6.45 -11.61 -3.76
N GLY A 250 6.49 -11.37 -5.07
CA GLY A 250 7.71 -11.49 -5.86
C GLY A 250 8.13 -10.22 -6.58
N PHE A 251 9.32 -10.28 -7.15
CA PHE A 251 9.93 -9.21 -7.96
C PHE A 251 9.39 -9.25 -9.39
N THR A 252 8.24 -8.60 -9.58
CA THR A 252 7.56 -8.54 -10.88
C THR A 252 8.29 -7.63 -11.88
N PRO A 253 8.19 -7.91 -13.20
CA PRO A 253 7.31 -8.92 -13.81
C PRO A 253 7.86 -10.36 -13.85
N ASN A 254 9.15 -10.57 -13.57
CA ASN A 254 9.82 -11.84 -13.83
C ASN A 254 9.51 -12.92 -12.76
N PHE A 255 9.32 -12.51 -11.53
CA PHE A 255 9.07 -13.37 -10.38
C PHE A 255 7.72 -13.01 -9.76
N GLY A 256 6.63 -13.52 -10.31
CA GLY A 256 5.27 -13.27 -9.86
C GLY A 256 4.44 -14.54 -9.65
N SER A 257 5.07 -15.71 -9.73
CA SER A 257 4.37 -16.98 -9.62
C SER A 257 3.81 -17.22 -8.21
N GLY A 258 4.54 -16.77 -7.17
CA GLY A 258 4.07 -16.81 -5.79
C GLY A 258 2.86 -15.90 -5.56
N THR A 259 2.88 -14.68 -6.12
CA THR A 259 1.71 -13.78 -6.08
C THR A 259 0.49 -14.42 -6.72
N ALA A 260 0.65 -15.02 -7.91
CA ALA A 260 -0.43 -15.67 -8.63
C ALA A 260 -1.01 -16.86 -7.83
N ALA A 261 -0.14 -17.67 -7.21
CA ALA A 261 -0.55 -18.80 -6.38
C ALA A 261 -1.31 -18.35 -5.14
N MET A 262 -0.82 -17.31 -4.43
CA MET A 262 -1.50 -16.73 -3.28
C MET A 262 -2.88 -16.18 -3.65
N TYR A 263 -2.98 -15.38 -4.70
CA TYR A 263 -4.26 -14.81 -5.13
C TYR A 263 -5.25 -15.86 -5.55
N SER A 264 -4.80 -16.90 -6.27
CA SER A 264 -5.64 -18.04 -6.64
C SER A 264 -6.16 -18.80 -5.41
N LEU A 265 -5.32 -18.94 -4.37
CA LEU A 265 -5.73 -19.59 -3.13
C LEU A 265 -6.76 -18.76 -2.38
N ILE A 266 -6.57 -17.43 -2.30
CA ILE A 266 -7.55 -16.50 -1.71
C ILE A 266 -8.86 -16.53 -2.51
N ASP A 267 -8.79 -16.58 -3.85
CA ASP A 267 -10.00 -16.59 -4.69
C ASP A 267 -10.82 -17.87 -4.53
N LYS A 268 -10.20 -18.99 -4.26
CA LYS A 268 -10.91 -20.27 -3.97
C LYS A 268 -11.80 -20.17 -2.73
N ASN A 269 -11.45 -19.38 -1.74
CA ASN A 269 -12.29 -19.14 -0.57
C ASN A 269 -13.38 -18.11 -0.93
N LYS A 270 -14.53 -18.60 -1.41
CA LYS A 270 -15.64 -17.75 -1.90
C LYS A 270 -16.43 -17.07 -0.78
N ASP A 271 -16.41 -17.62 0.43
CA ASP A 271 -17.23 -17.16 1.56
C ASP A 271 -16.55 -16.06 2.38
N ALA A 272 -15.28 -15.80 2.15
CA ALA A 272 -14.52 -14.79 2.89
C ALA A 272 -14.68 -13.38 2.32
N GLY A 273 -14.75 -12.41 3.21
CA GLY A 273 -14.58 -10.99 2.83
C GLY A 273 -13.13 -10.72 2.41
N LYS A 274 -12.94 -10.04 1.27
CA LYS A 274 -11.62 -9.77 0.70
C LYS A 274 -11.45 -8.30 0.44
N LEU A 275 -10.37 -7.72 0.98
CA LEU A 275 -9.99 -6.32 0.74
C LEU A 275 -8.56 -6.30 0.20
N TYR A 276 -8.41 -5.74 -1.01
CA TYR A 276 -7.12 -5.52 -1.65
C TYR A 276 -6.79 -4.03 -1.64
N GLY A 277 -5.59 -3.67 -1.21
CA GLY A 277 -5.12 -2.29 -1.12
C GLY A 277 -3.71 -2.13 -1.66
N GLY A 278 -3.39 -0.90 -2.12
CA GLY A 278 -2.11 -0.56 -2.70
C GLY A 278 -2.06 -0.69 -4.22
N GLY A 279 -1.38 0.28 -4.88
CA GLY A 279 -1.35 0.38 -6.34
C GLY A 279 -0.84 -0.88 -7.03
N ASP A 280 0.32 -1.39 -6.61
CA ASP A 280 0.94 -2.59 -7.20
C ASP A 280 0.07 -3.83 -6.98
N THR A 281 -0.49 -3.99 -5.77
CA THR A 281 -1.42 -5.08 -5.43
C THR A 281 -2.64 -5.07 -6.35
N LEU A 282 -3.26 -3.91 -6.55
CA LEU A 282 -4.45 -3.78 -7.40
C LEU A 282 -4.13 -3.99 -8.88
N GLN A 283 -2.96 -3.56 -9.33
CA GLN A 283 -2.50 -3.79 -10.70
C GLN A 283 -2.33 -5.28 -10.99
N ASP A 284 -1.64 -6.00 -10.11
CA ASP A 284 -1.42 -7.45 -10.26
C ASP A 284 -2.72 -8.23 -10.04
N PHE A 285 -3.58 -7.82 -9.11
CA PHE A 285 -4.89 -8.42 -8.91
C PHE A 285 -5.74 -8.37 -10.18
N LYS A 286 -5.85 -7.20 -10.82
CA LYS A 286 -6.60 -7.03 -12.08
C LYS A 286 -6.05 -7.89 -13.22
N LYS A 287 -4.73 -8.06 -13.27
CA LYS A 287 -4.04 -8.85 -14.29
C LYS A 287 -4.20 -10.35 -14.06
N LEU A 288 -4.10 -10.81 -12.82
CA LEU A 288 -4.07 -12.24 -12.46
C LEU A 288 -5.47 -12.83 -12.28
N LEU A 289 -6.44 -12.03 -11.85
CA LEU A 289 -7.83 -12.45 -11.60
C LEU A 289 -8.81 -11.55 -12.35
N PRO A 290 -8.75 -11.49 -13.69
CA PRO A 290 -9.67 -10.70 -14.48
C PRO A 290 -11.10 -11.19 -14.29
N GLY A 291 -12.04 -10.28 -14.01
CA GLY A 291 -13.46 -10.61 -13.83
C GLY A 291 -13.88 -10.97 -12.40
N THR A 292 -12.96 -11.09 -11.44
CA THR A 292 -13.29 -11.24 -10.01
C THR A 292 -13.41 -9.89 -9.29
N TYR A 293 -13.09 -8.82 -9.97
CA TYR A 293 -13.16 -7.48 -9.46
C TYR A 293 -14.62 -7.00 -9.38
N MET A 294 -15.12 -6.77 -8.18
CA MET A 294 -16.32 -5.97 -7.94
C MET A 294 -15.90 -4.56 -7.54
N ALA A 295 -16.34 -3.58 -8.32
CA ALA A 295 -16.10 -2.18 -8.08
C ALA A 295 -16.73 -1.69 -6.78
#